data_cfbda19d5584891d5c3768104f56b299
#
_entry.id   cfbda19d5584891d5c3768104f56b299
#
_cell.length_a   1.000
_cell.length_b   1.000
_cell.length_c   1.000
_cell.angle_alpha   90.00
_cell.angle_beta   90.00
_cell.angle_gamma   90.00
#
_symmetry.space_group_name_H-M   'P 1'
#
loop_
_entity.id
_entity.type
_entity.pdbx_description
1 polymer ?
#
loop_
_entity_poly.entity_id
_entity_poly.type
_entity_poly.pdbx_seq_one_letter_code
_entity_poly.pdbx_strand_id
1 'polypeptide(L)' 'MKMLVCSLIVVLLCSASVHSLTCYNCVEGNCKTPTECPVSSNYCKTVSTPDVFTRTCEEFCVPGVNVYCCNTDLCD' A
#
# COMPACT_ATOMS: atom_id res chain seq x y z
N MET A 1 -31.93 -3.85 -22.78
CA MET A 1 -31.54 -2.64 -22.07
C MET A 1 -31.24 -2.87 -20.60
N LYS A 2 -32.10 -3.57 -19.89
CA LYS A 2 -31.86 -3.85 -18.47
C LYS A 2 -30.59 -4.66 -18.23
N MET A 3 -30.25 -5.56 -19.13
CA MET A 3 -29.05 -6.37 -19.02
C MET A 3 -27.78 -5.53 -19.12
N LEU A 4 -27.76 -4.49 -19.97
CA LEU A 4 -26.61 -3.62 -20.11
C LEU A 4 -26.38 -2.80 -18.85
N VAL A 5 -27.44 -2.32 -18.22
CA VAL A 5 -27.35 -1.54 -16.99
C VAL A 5 -26.80 -2.41 -15.85
N CYS A 6 -27.29 -3.63 -15.72
CA CYS A 6 -26.80 -4.56 -14.70
C CYS A 6 -25.33 -4.91 -14.94
N SER A 7 -24.91 -5.10 -16.18
CA SER A 7 -23.53 -5.40 -16.51
C SER A 7 -22.59 -4.25 -16.13
N LEU A 8 -23.01 -3.01 -16.38
CA LEU A 8 -22.23 -1.84 -16.00
C LEU A 8 -22.09 -1.71 -14.49
N ILE A 9 -23.15 -1.96 -13.75
CA ILE A 9 -23.12 -1.92 -12.29
C ILE A 9 -22.16 -2.99 -11.73
N VAL A 10 -22.19 -4.18 -12.29
CA VAL A 10 -21.28 -5.26 -11.87
C VAL A 10 -19.82 -4.88 -12.12
N VAL A 11 -19.53 -4.30 -13.28
CA VAL A 11 -18.17 -3.85 -13.60
C VAL A 11 -17.69 -2.78 -12.63
N LEU A 12 -18.54 -1.83 -12.28
CA LEU A 12 -18.21 -0.79 -11.33
C LEU A 12 -17.94 -1.36 -9.94
N LEU A 13 -18.73 -2.33 -9.49
CA LEU A 13 -18.51 -2.99 -8.22
C LEU A 13 -17.19 -3.76 -8.19
N CYS A 14 -16.86 -4.46 -9.26
CA CYS A 14 -15.58 -5.16 -9.37
C CYS A 14 -14.41 -4.19 -9.32
N SER A 15 -14.51 -3.05 -10.02
CA SER A 15 -13.47 -2.03 -9.99
C SER A 15 -13.31 -1.43 -8.58
N ALA A 16 -14.41 -1.24 -7.87
CA ALA A 16 -14.38 -0.69 -6.52
C ALA A 16 -13.80 -1.67 -5.50
N SER A 17 -13.84 -2.97 -5.78
CA SER A 17 -13.27 -3.98 -4.87
C SER A 17 -11.76 -4.11 -4.99
N VAL A 18 -11.17 -3.60 -6.07
CA VAL A 18 -9.71 -3.59 -6.23
C VAL A 18 -9.15 -2.46 -5.38
N HIS A 19 -8.48 -2.82 -4.32
CA HIS A 19 -7.94 -1.85 -3.37
C HIS A 19 -6.43 -2.01 -3.27
N SER A 20 -5.70 -0.92 -3.50
CA SER A 20 -4.27 -0.90 -3.32
C SER A 20 -3.93 -0.33 -1.94
N LEU A 21 -2.86 -0.86 -1.35
CA LEU A 21 -2.37 -0.41 -0.06
C LEU A 21 -1.76 0.97 -0.19
N THR A 22 -2.00 1.84 0.79
CA THR A 22 -1.37 3.15 0.87
C THR A 22 -0.37 3.16 2.02
N CYS A 23 0.88 3.44 1.72
CA CYS A 23 1.96 3.47 2.71
C CYS A 23 2.58 4.86 2.78
N TYR A 24 3.20 5.18 3.91
CA TYR A 24 4.09 6.32 3.98
C TYR A 24 5.43 5.95 3.36
N ASN A 25 5.92 6.79 2.46
CA ASN A 25 7.23 6.61 1.86
C ASN A 25 8.12 7.81 2.16
N CYS A 26 9.43 7.60 2.09
CA CYS A 26 10.39 8.69 2.25
C CYS A 26 10.62 9.34 0.89
N VAL A 27 10.25 10.61 0.76
CA VAL A 27 10.44 11.41 -0.45
C VAL A 27 11.12 12.71 -0.04
N GLU A 28 12.32 12.94 -0.55
CA GLU A 28 13.08 14.17 -0.31
C GLU A 28 13.19 14.51 1.19
N GLY A 29 13.47 13.49 2.00
CA GLY A 29 13.63 13.69 3.44
C GLY A 29 12.32 13.64 4.23
N ASN A 30 11.17 13.61 3.58
CA ASN A 30 9.88 13.48 4.24
C ASN A 30 9.43 12.04 4.22
N CYS A 31 9.50 11.37 5.37
CA CYS A 31 9.12 9.96 5.49
C CYS A 31 7.66 9.74 5.89
N LYS A 32 6.85 10.78 5.79
CA LYS A 32 5.40 10.69 6.02
C LYS A 32 4.63 11.12 4.78
N THR A 33 5.13 10.78 3.62
CA THR A 33 4.47 11.08 2.35
C THR A 33 3.56 9.91 1.98
N PRO A 34 2.23 10.09 2.00
CA PRO A 34 1.32 9.02 1.61
C PRO A 34 1.55 8.63 0.16
N THR A 35 1.71 7.35 -0.10
CA THR A 35 1.99 6.82 -1.43
C THR A 35 1.09 5.63 -1.70
N GLU A 36 0.39 5.66 -2.81
CA GLU A 36 -0.41 4.54 -3.24
C GLU A 36 0.50 3.47 -3.83
N CYS A 37 0.50 2.30 -3.19
CA CYS A 37 1.35 1.20 -3.59
C CYS A 37 0.78 0.45 -4.79
N PRO A 38 1.63 -0.26 -5.56
CA PRO A 38 1.12 -1.17 -6.59
C PRO A 38 0.18 -2.21 -6.00
N VAL A 39 -0.73 -2.73 -6.81
CA VAL A 39 -1.72 -3.73 -6.38
C VAL A 39 -1.05 -4.97 -5.79
N SER A 40 0.15 -5.30 -6.28
CA SER A 40 0.91 -6.45 -5.79
C SER A 40 1.52 -6.25 -4.40
N SER A 41 1.56 -5.01 -3.90
CA SER A 41 2.14 -4.73 -2.59
C SER A 41 1.17 -5.09 -1.49
N ASN A 42 1.62 -5.90 -0.54
CA ASN A 42 0.82 -6.37 0.58
C ASN A 42 1.23 -5.74 1.90
N TYR A 43 2.39 -5.10 1.96
CA TYR A 43 2.95 -4.59 3.19
C TYR A 43 3.56 -3.22 3.04
N CYS A 44 3.48 -2.43 4.12
CA CYS A 44 4.29 -1.23 4.29
C CYS A 44 5.50 -1.64 5.13
N LYS A 45 6.70 -1.38 4.64
CA LYS A 45 7.94 -1.76 5.32
C LYS A 45 8.68 -0.52 5.78
N THR A 46 9.06 -0.50 7.05
CA THR A 46 9.91 0.54 7.62
C THR A 46 11.21 -0.08 8.10
N VAL A 47 12.33 0.44 7.61
CA VAL A 47 13.66 0.07 8.09
C VAL A 47 14.23 1.27 8.83
N SER A 48 14.56 1.08 10.10
CA SER A 48 15.06 2.15 10.96
C SER A 48 16.39 1.72 11.59
N THR A 49 17.47 2.27 11.09
CA THR A 49 18.82 2.08 11.63
C THR A 49 19.39 3.44 11.99
N PRO A 50 20.51 3.51 12.77
CA PRO A 50 21.12 4.81 13.09
C PRO A 50 21.51 5.63 11.86
N ASP A 51 21.85 4.98 10.76
CA ASP A 51 22.32 5.65 9.56
C ASP A 51 21.26 5.73 8.46
N VAL A 52 20.22 4.91 8.51
CA VAL A 52 19.25 4.78 7.42
C VAL A 52 17.83 4.68 7.99
N PHE A 53 16.93 5.47 7.42
CA PHE A 53 15.50 5.35 7.69
C PHE A 53 14.78 5.30 6.34
N THR A 54 14.13 4.19 6.03
CA THR A 54 13.40 4.02 4.79
C THR A 54 11.99 3.49 5.02
N ARG A 55 11.08 3.90 4.16
CA ARG A 55 9.70 3.40 4.13
C ARG A 55 9.34 3.09 2.70
N THR A 56 8.94 1.85 2.45
CA THR A 56 8.65 1.38 1.09
C THR A 56 7.42 0.47 1.06
N CYS A 57 6.85 0.33 -0.13
CA CYS A 57 5.83 -0.67 -0.40
C CYS A 57 6.52 -1.98 -0.77
N GLU A 58 6.07 -3.10 -0.20
CA GLU A 58 6.68 -4.40 -0.46
C GLU A 58 5.63 -5.46 -0.70
N GLU A 59 5.92 -6.39 -1.58
CA GLU A 59 5.07 -7.56 -1.80
C GLU A 59 5.20 -8.53 -0.62
N PHE A 60 6.41 -8.71 -0.15
CA PHE A 60 6.74 -9.55 1.00
C PHE A 60 7.57 -8.74 1.99
N CYS A 61 7.36 -8.99 3.26
CA CYS A 61 8.11 -8.30 4.31
C CYS A 61 8.34 -9.24 5.48
N VAL A 62 9.60 -9.37 5.90
CA VAL A 62 9.97 -10.18 7.05
C VAL A 62 10.37 -9.23 8.18
N PRO A 63 9.62 -9.19 9.29
CA PRO A 63 9.96 -8.33 10.42
C PRO A 63 11.28 -8.75 11.06
N GLY A 64 12.01 -7.76 11.57
CA GLY A 64 13.30 -7.98 12.22
C GLY A 64 13.56 -6.90 13.25
N VAL A 65 14.80 -6.87 13.78
CA VAL A 65 15.17 -5.93 14.85
C VAL A 65 14.94 -4.48 14.42
N ASN A 66 15.31 -4.14 13.20
CA ASN A 66 15.16 -2.80 12.66
C ASN A 66 14.15 -2.73 11.52
N VAL A 67 13.34 -3.76 11.36
CA VAL A 67 12.39 -3.87 10.26
C VAL A 67 10.98 -4.02 10.82
N TYR A 68 10.11 -3.08 10.47
CA TYR A 68 8.70 -3.09 10.84
C TYR A 68 7.86 -3.33 9.59
N CYS A 69 6.93 -4.27 9.66
CA CYS A 69 6.02 -4.59 8.57
C CYS A 69 4.58 -4.42 9.04
N CYS A 70 3.77 -3.78 8.21
CA CYS A 70 2.33 -3.66 8.48
C CYS A 70 1.56 -3.75 7.18
N ASN A 71 0.27 -4.05 7.27
CA ASN A 71 -0.55 -4.33 6.10
C ASN A 71 -1.87 -3.57 6.05
N THR A 72 -1.96 -2.44 6.73
CA THR A 72 -3.11 -1.57 6.65
C THR A 72 -2.70 -0.20 6.11
N ASP A 73 -3.66 0.56 5.56
CA ASP A 73 -3.36 1.86 5.00
C ASP A 73 -2.76 2.80 6.04
N LEU A 74 -1.65 3.43 5.67
CA LEU A 74 -0.96 4.41 6.49
C LEU A 74 -0.64 3.90 7.90
N CYS A 75 -0.35 2.62 8.01
CA CYS A 75 -0.09 2.00 9.32
C CYS A 75 1.29 2.32 9.86
N ASP A 76 2.17 2.82 9.02
CA ASP A 76 3.50 3.24 9.45
C ASP A 76 4.14 4.14 8.40
#